data_1bff0209b08e7aef96954b14ace2d7a2
#
_entry.id   1bff0209b08e7aef96954b14ace2d7a2
#
_cell.length_a   1.000
_cell.length_b   1.000
_cell.length_c   1.000
_cell.angle_alpha   90.00
_cell.angle_beta   90.00
_cell.angle_gamma   90.00
#
_symmetry.space_group_name_H-M   'P 1'
#
loop_
_entity.id
_entity.type
_entity.pdbx_description
1 polymer ?
#
loop_
_entity_poly.entity_id
_entity_poly.type
_entity_poly.pdbx_seq_one_letter_code
_entity_poly.pdbx_strand_id
1 'polypeptide(L)'
;MNMDFERRLAIPAEVKEMYPITGKISKTVEGKRAAIKSIFEGRDKRLVLIIGPCSADREDAVLDYIGRLVSVQEKVQDKIMIVPRIYTNKPRTTGEGYKGMLHQPDPSGKPDMFKGLIATRRLHMEAVEQTGFICADEMLYPDNYQYLDDLLGYVAVGARSVENQEHRLTASGIEVPVGMKNPTSGDYSVMMNAILAAQHPHTFIYRGWEVHSEGNPHTHAILRGSTNKHGNCQQNYHYEDLVRLCDFYDARELKNPGVIVDTNHCNSNKNPFEQPRIVFDVLHSARHDSRIKKLLKGFMIESYIEDGNQKIGEGTYGKSITDPCLGWEKTEKLIYEIADQL
;
A
#
# COMPACT_ATOMS: atom_id res chain seq x y z
N MET A 1 20.91 -12.32 -26.31
CA MET A 1 20.17 -12.06 -25.06
C MET A 1 20.22 -13.33 -24.21
N ASN A 2 20.44 -13.23 -22.91
CA ASN A 2 20.41 -14.37 -21.98
C ASN A 2 19.01 -14.49 -21.35
N MET A 3 17.98 -14.51 -22.17
CA MET A 3 16.58 -14.62 -21.76
C MET A 3 15.86 -15.54 -22.72
N ASP A 4 15.10 -16.50 -22.17
CA ASP A 4 14.22 -17.37 -22.92
C ASP A 4 12.79 -16.83 -22.82
N PHE A 5 12.13 -16.66 -23.98
CA PHE A 5 10.72 -16.25 -24.03
C PHE A 5 9.84 -17.49 -23.94
N GLU A 6 9.50 -17.88 -22.71
CA GLU A 6 8.80 -19.12 -22.41
C GLU A 6 7.37 -19.13 -22.96
N ARG A 7 6.62 -18.04 -22.68
CA ARG A 7 5.24 -17.87 -23.17
C ARG A 7 4.82 -16.40 -23.14
N ARG A 8 3.89 -16.03 -24.02
CA ARG A 8 3.17 -14.75 -23.93
C ARG A 8 2.16 -14.84 -22.78
N LEU A 9 2.16 -13.85 -21.90
CA LEU A 9 1.11 -13.69 -20.89
C LEU A 9 -0.13 -13.00 -21.49
N ALA A 10 -1.30 -13.32 -20.95
CA ALA A 10 -2.53 -12.62 -21.30
C ALA A 10 -2.39 -11.12 -20.98
N ILE A 11 -2.88 -10.28 -21.87
CA ILE A 11 -2.91 -8.82 -21.63
C ILE A 11 -4.06 -8.46 -20.64
N PRO A 12 -4.04 -7.28 -20.01
CA PRO A 12 -5.06 -6.89 -19.04
C PRO A 12 -6.48 -6.98 -19.56
N ALA A 13 -6.74 -6.60 -20.83
CA ALA A 13 -8.07 -6.72 -21.43
C ALA A 13 -8.55 -8.18 -21.46
N GLU A 14 -7.70 -9.12 -21.88
CA GLU A 14 -8.04 -10.55 -21.88
C GLU A 14 -8.33 -11.09 -20.48
N VAL A 15 -7.53 -10.68 -19.45
CA VAL A 15 -7.76 -11.10 -18.06
C VAL A 15 -9.06 -10.49 -17.51
N LYS A 16 -9.37 -9.24 -17.85
CA LYS A 16 -10.63 -8.59 -17.45
C LYS A 16 -11.86 -9.22 -18.14
N GLU A 17 -11.71 -9.68 -19.38
CA GLU A 17 -12.74 -10.47 -20.04
C GLU A 17 -12.98 -11.84 -19.38
N MET A 18 -11.92 -12.52 -18.97
CA MET A 18 -12.03 -13.80 -18.25
C MET A 18 -12.65 -13.62 -16.84
N TYR A 19 -12.38 -12.51 -16.19
CA TYR A 19 -12.81 -12.17 -14.84
C TYR A 19 -13.39 -10.75 -14.80
N PRO A 20 -14.59 -10.52 -15.39
CA PRO A 20 -15.21 -9.21 -15.44
C PRO A 20 -15.77 -8.82 -14.07
N ILE A 21 -15.65 -7.53 -13.74
CA ILE A 21 -16.33 -6.98 -12.55
C ILE A 21 -17.83 -6.81 -12.82
N THR A 22 -18.63 -7.06 -11.78
CA THR A 22 -20.09 -6.83 -11.85
C THR A 22 -20.38 -5.34 -11.68
N GLY A 23 -21.57 -4.90 -12.13
CA GLY A 23 -22.03 -3.53 -11.90
C GLY A 23 -22.09 -3.16 -10.39
N LYS A 24 -22.31 -4.14 -9.51
CA LYS A 24 -22.26 -3.96 -8.05
C LYS A 24 -20.84 -3.65 -7.58
N ILE A 25 -19.84 -4.41 -8.06
CA ILE A 25 -18.43 -4.18 -7.74
C ILE A 25 -18.00 -2.79 -8.24
N SER A 26 -18.28 -2.44 -9.52
CA SER A 26 -17.95 -1.14 -10.10
C SER A 26 -18.48 0.02 -9.25
N LYS A 27 -19.77 -0.01 -8.90
CA LYS A 27 -20.38 1.02 -8.06
C LYS A 27 -19.75 1.12 -6.66
N THR A 28 -19.39 -0.02 -6.05
CA THR A 28 -18.70 -0.04 -4.76
C THR A 28 -17.32 0.60 -4.87
N VAL A 29 -16.55 0.23 -5.89
CA VAL A 29 -15.22 0.78 -6.14
C VAL A 29 -15.27 2.28 -6.36
N GLU A 30 -16.15 2.78 -7.22
CA GLU A 30 -16.33 4.21 -7.49
C GLU A 30 -16.64 5.01 -6.21
N GLY A 31 -17.61 4.54 -5.42
CA GLY A 31 -18.00 5.20 -4.17
C GLY A 31 -16.88 5.24 -3.14
N LYS A 32 -16.17 4.14 -2.98
CA LYS A 32 -15.05 4.04 -2.03
C LYS A 32 -13.84 4.87 -2.49
N ARG A 33 -13.52 4.88 -3.79
CA ARG A 33 -12.47 5.75 -4.36
C ARG A 33 -12.76 7.23 -4.12
N ALA A 34 -14.00 7.65 -4.35
CA ALA A 34 -14.40 9.03 -4.09
C ALA A 34 -14.22 9.41 -2.60
N ALA A 35 -14.56 8.50 -1.68
CA ALA A 35 -14.36 8.71 -0.25
C ALA A 35 -12.87 8.83 0.12
N ILE A 36 -12.01 7.93 -0.37
CA ILE A 36 -10.56 8.00 -0.11
C ILE A 36 -9.97 9.30 -0.68
N LYS A 37 -10.29 9.66 -1.93
CA LYS A 37 -9.85 10.93 -2.54
C LYS A 37 -10.24 12.13 -1.67
N SER A 38 -11.47 12.14 -1.16
CA SER A 38 -11.99 13.21 -0.30
C SER A 38 -11.18 13.39 0.99
N ILE A 39 -10.65 12.29 1.56
CA ILE A 39 -9.74 12.36 2.74
C ILE A 39 -8.41 13.03 2.36
N PHE A 40 -7.81 12.65 1.23
CA PHE A 40 -6.57 13.28 0.77
C PHE A 40 -6.74 14.75 0.42
N GLU A 41 -7.88 15.15 -0.09
CA GLU A 41 -8.26 16.55 -0.35
C GLU A 41 -8.60 17.33 0.93
N GLY A 42 -8.72 16.68 2.08
CA GLY A 42 -9.07 17.29 3.36
C GLY A 42 -10.55 17.69 3.52
N ARG A 43 -11.43 17.25 2.60
CA ARG A 43 -12.89 17.43 2.68
C ARG A 43 -13.53 16.44 3.66
N ASP A 44 -12.97 15.25 3.76
CA ASP A 44 -13.32 14.22 4.75
C ASP A 44 -12.27 14.23 5.86
N LYS A 45 -12.69 14.19 7.12
CA LYS A 45 -11.81 14.30 8.30
C LYS A 45 -11.31 12.96 8.82
N ARG A 46 -11.81 11.85 8.29
CA ARG A 46 -11.37 10.52 8.68
C ARG A 46 -9.90 10.28 8.35
N LEU A 47 -9.27 9.35 9.06
CA LEU A 47 -7.97 8.83 8.69
C LEU A 47 -8.12 7.57 7.82
N VAL A 48 -7.21 7.39 6.86
CA VAL A 48 -7.08 6.16 6.10
C VAL A 48 -6.21 5.17 6.88
N LEU A 49 -6.69 3.96 7.11
CA LEU A 49 -5.92 2.90 7.73
C LEU A 49 -5.65 1.80 6.71
N ILE A 50 -4.43 1.77 6.16
CA ILE A 50 -3.98 0.74 5.22
C ILE A 50 -3.43 -0.41 6.05
N ILE A 51 -4.18 -1.52 6.16
CA ILE A 51 -3.86 -2.56 7.13
C ILE A 51 -4.05 -3.96 6.55
N GLY A 52 -3.08 -4.84 6.77
CA GLY A 52 -3.11 -6.22 6.30
C GLY A 52 -1.73 -6.87 6.29
N PRO A 53 -1.62 -8.11 5.78
CA PRO A 53 -0.37 -8.87 5.82
C PRO A 53 0.76 -8.17 5.05
N CYS A 54 1.98 -8.48 5.43
CA CYS A 54 3.18 -7.99 4.75
C CYS A 54 3.19 -8.36 3.26
N SER A 55 2.74 -9.58 2.93
CA SER A 55 2.45 -10.03 1.58
C SER A 55 1.27 -10.98 1.59
N ALA A 56 0.43 -10.93 0.56
CA ALA A 56 -0.61 -11.94 0.34
C ALA A 56 0.07 -13.27 -0.05
N ASP A 57 -0.22 -14.31 0.71
CA ASP A 57 0.37 -15.63 0.52
C ASP A 57 -0.69 -16.72 0.27
N ARG A 58 -1.85 -16.61 0.90
CA ARG A 58 -2.96 -17.55 0.81
C ARG A 58 -4.28 -16.79 0.66
N GLU A 59 -5.03 -17.12 -0.38
CA GLU A 59 -6.31 -16.47 -0.69
C GLU A 59 -7.31 -16.59 0.47
N ASP A 60 -7.48 -17.81 1.01
CA ASP A 60 -8.42 -18.10 2.10
C ASP A 60 -8.10 -17.31 3.39
N ALA A 61 -6.83 -17.27 3.81
CA ALA A 61 -6.42 -16.57 5.01
C ALA A 61 -6.49 -15.04 4.86
N VAL A 62 -6.17 -14.51 3.66
CA VAL A 62 -6.30 -13.09 3.37
C VAL A 62 -7.77 -12.66 3.38
N LEU A 63 -8.67 -13.43 2.78
CA LEU A 63 -10.11 -13.14 2.78
C LEU A 63 -10.72 -13.26 4.18
N ASP A 64 -10.32 -14.27 4.99
CA ASP A 64 -10.74 -14.36 6.40
C ASP A 64 -10.30 -13.11 7.18
N TYR A 65 -9.04 -12.70 7.05
CA TYR A 65 -8.54 -11.48 7.70
C TYR A 65 -9.36 -10.25 7.32
N ILE A 66 -9.63 -10.05 6.01
CA ILE A 66 -10.43 -8.92 5.52
C ILE A 66 -11.88 -9.02 6.02
N GLY A 67 -12.45 -10.22 6.04
CA GLY A 67 -13.79 -10.47 6.57
C GLY A 67 -13.94 -10.01 8.02
N ARG A 68 -12.93 -10.24 8.86
CA ARG A 68 -12.91 -9.78 10.26
C ARG A 68 -12.92 -8.25 10.38
N LEU A 69 -12.31 -7.53 9.43
CA LEU A 69 -12.29 -6.06 9.42
C LEU A 69 -13.68 -5.45 9.17
N VAL A 70 -14.66 -6.18 8.62
CA VAL A 70 -15.98 -5.65 8.29
C VAL A 70 -16.69 -5.13 9.56
N SER A 71 -16.79 -5.96 10.59
CA SER A 71 -17.44 -5.57 11.85
C SER A 71 -16.70 -4.46 12.60
N VAL A 72 -15.39 -4.39 12.43
CA VAL A 72 -14.56 -3.30 12.99
C VAL A 72 -14.84 -2.00 12.25
N GLN A 73 -14.85 -2.03 10.89
CA GLN A 73 -15.13 -0.84 10.09
C GLN A 73 -16.50 -0.25 10.39
N GLU A 74 -17.52 -1.06 10.61
CA GLU A 74 -18.86 -0.58 10.97
C GLU A 74 -18.87 0.25 12.26
N LYS A 75 -18.02 -0.11 13.23
CA LYS A 75 -17.92 0.59 14.52
C LYS A 75 -17.07 1.87 14.49
N VAL A 76 -16.15 1.99 13.52
CA VAL A 76 -15.20 3.13 13.44
C VAL A 76 -15.35 3.97 12.17
N GLN A 77 -16.38 3.73 11.38
CA GLN A 77 -16.56 4.30 10.04
C GLN A 77 -16.69 5.84 9.99
N ASP A 78 -17.06 6.44 11.11
CA ASP A 78 -17.15 7.90 11.28
C ASP A 78 -15.78 8.56 11.45
N LYS A 79 -14.76 7.80 11.85
CA LYS A 79 -13.41 8.28 12.17
C LYS A 79 -12.31 7.69 11.29
N ILE A 80 -12.48 6.44 10.86
CA ILE A 80 -11.47 5.68 10.14
C ILE A 80 -12.06 5.08 8.86
N MET A 81 -11.33 5.22 7.77
CA MET A 81 -11.55 4.50 6.51
C MET A 81 -10.52 3.38 6.39
N ILE A 82 -10.94 2.14 6.65
CA ILE A 82 -10.06 0.98 6.49
C ILE A 82 -9.91 0.66 5.00
N VAL A 83 -8.67 0.47 4.56
CA VAL A 83 -8.28 0.01 3.23
C VAL A 83 -7.41 -1.23 3.43
N PRO A 84 -7.95 -2.45 3.23
CA PRO A 84 -7.17 -3.65 3.41
C PRO A 84 -5.94 -3.68 2.50
N ARG A 85 -4.82 -4.09 3.05
CA ARG A 85 -3.57 -4.25 2.34
C ARG A 85 -3.49 -5.66 1.78
N ILE A 86 -3.56 -5.79 0.46
CA ILE A 86 -3.33 -7.04 -0.28
C ILE A 86 -2.11 -6.83 -1.17
N TYR A 87 -0.91 -6.96 -0.60
CA TYR A 87 0.31 -6.81 -1.36
C TYR A 87 0.65 -8.13 -2.07
N THR A 88 0.39 -8.15 -3.36
CA THR A 88 0.55 -9.35 -4.22
C THR A 88 1.97 -9.52 -4.77
N ASN A 89 2.81 -8.52 -4.57
CA ASN A 89 4.22 -8.51 -4.94
C ASN A 89 5.10 -8.29 -3.70
N LYS A 90 6.27 -8.92 -3.68
CA LYS A 90 7.27 -8.70 -2.63
C LYS A 90 8.63 -8.40 -3.27
N PRO A 91 9.11 -7.15 -3.21
CA PRO A 91 10.44 -6.81 -3.71
C PRO A 91 11.52 -7.48 -2.88
N ARG A 92 12.50 -8.11 -3.54
CA ARG A 92 13.62 -8.81 -2.90
C ARG A 92 14.95 -8.23 -3.38
N THR A 93 15.73 -7.68 -2.46
CA THR A 93 17.02 -7.05 -2.77
C THR A 93 18.03 -8.02 -3.41
N THR A 94 18.06 -9.26 -2.91
CA THR A 94 18.96 -10.31 -3.40
C THR A 94 18.31 -11.24 -4.44
N GLY A 95 17.00 -11.08 -4.69
CA GLY A 95 16.23 -11.96 -5.56
C GLY A 95 15.80 -13.29 -4.93
N GLU A 96 16.18 -13.54 -3.65
CA GLU A 96 15.85 -14.77 -2.92
C GLU A 96 14.54 -14.63 -2.10
N GLY A 97 13.90 -15.77 -1.82
CA GLY A 97 12.68 -15.89 -1.00
C GLY A 97 11.38 -15.64 -1.77
N TYR A 98 10.27 -15.68 -1.07
CA TYR A 98 8.93 -15.50 -1.63
C TYR A 98 8.79 -14.13 -2.30
N LYS A 99 8.39 -14.12 -3.58
CA LYS A 99 8.28 -12.90 -4.41
C LYS A 99 6.86 -12.35 -4.52
N GLY A 100 5.92 -12.92 -3.78
CA GLY A 100 4.50 -12.54 -3.81
C GLY A 100 3.65 -13.46 -4.68
N MET A 101 2.33 -13.34 -4.50
CA MET A 101 1.31 -14.16 -5.18
C MET A 101 1.40 -14.07 -6.71
N LEU A 102 1.77 -12.91 -7.26
CA LEU A 102 1.94 -12.74 -8.70
C LEU A 102 2.98 -13.70 -9.28
N HIS A 103 4.07 -13.95 -8.58
CA HIS A 103 5.12 -14.88 -9.01
C HIS A 103 4.83 -16.31 -8.61
N GLN A 104 4.33 -16.51 -7.39
CA GLN A 104 4.15 -17.81 -6.74
C GLN A 104 2.78 -17.83 -6.04
N PRO A 105 1.67 -18.09 -6.78
CA PRO A 105 0.34 -18.19 -6.17
C PRO A 105 0.25 -19.35 -5.17
N ASP A 106 1.07 -20.39 -5.31
CA ASP A 106 1.41 -21.36 -4.28
C ASP A 106 2.82 -21.06 -3.78
N PRO A 107 2.98 -20.58 -2.52
CA PRO A 107 4.29 -20.25 -1.97
C PRO A 107 5.32 -21.40 -1.97
N SER A 108 4.82 -22.65 -1.93
CA SER A 108 5.64 -23.87 -1.96
C SER A 108 5.91 -24.37 -3.37
N GLY A 109 5.18 -23.83 -4.36
CA GLY A 109 5.24 -24.23 -5.75
C GLY A 109 6.34 -23.56 -6.57
N LYS A 110 6.45 -23.98 -7.82
CA LYS A 110 7.29 -23.29 -8.81
C LYS A 110 6.63 -21.97 -9.23
N PRO A 111 7.41 -20.96 -9.63
CA PRO A 111 6.86 -19.73 -10.20
C PRO A 111 5.91 -20.01 -11.38
N ASP A 112 4.75 -19.35 -11.39
CA ASP A 112 3.78 -19.38 -12.49
C ASP A 112 3.11 -18.01 -12.61
N MET A 113 3.69 -17.14 -13.44
CA MET A 113 3.22 -15.76 -13.61
C MET A 113 1.79 -15.68 -14.17
N PHE A 114 1.37 -16.61 -15.02
CA PHE A 114 0.01 -16.59 -15.56
C PHE A 114 -1.02 -16.90 -14.47
N LYS A 115 -0.80 -17.98 -13.72
CA LYS A 115 -1.66 -18.30 -12.57
C LYS A 115 -1.62 -17.19 -11.52
N GLY A 116 -0.46 -16.56 -11.32
CA GLY A 116 -0.31 -15.44 -10.41
C GLY A 116 -1.14 -14.23 -10.80
N LEU A 117 -1.17 -13.85 -12.08
CA LEU A 117 -2.04 -12.77 -12.59
C LEU A 117 -3.52 -13.06 -12.31
N ILE A 118 -3.97 -14.28 -12.56
CA ILE A 118 -5.34 -14.69 -12.30
C ILE A 118 -5.67 -14.68 -10.80
N ALA A 119 -4.80 -15.28 -9.97
CA ALA A 119 -4.99 -15.35 -8.52
C ALA A 119 -5.05 -13.94 -7.90
N THR A 120 -4.16 -13.04 -8.32
CA THR A 120 -4.14 -11.64 -7.86
C THR A 120 -5.46 -10.92 -8.18
N ARG A 121 -5.95 -11.02 -9.42
CA ARG A 121 -7.21 -10.39 -9.82
C ARG A 121 -8.40 -10.97 -9.06
N ARG A 122 -8.49 -12.30 -8.97
CA ARG A 122 -9.56 -12.99 -8.24
C ARG A 122 -9.60 -12.57 -6.78
N LEU A 123 -8.45 -12.57 -6.10
CA LEU A 123 -8.36 -12.18 -4.70
C LEU A 123 -8.91 -10.76 -4.46
N HIS A 124 -8.53 -9.80 -5.30
CA HIS A 124 -9.07 -8.44 -5.21
C HIS A 124 -10.57 -8.35 -5.52
N MET A 125 -11.05 -9.10 -6.51
CA MET A 125 -12.49 -9.16 -6.83
C MET A 125 -13.30 -9.74 -5.66
N GLU A 126 -12.86 -10.89 -5.12
CA GLU A 126 -13.52 -11.57 -4.01
C GLU A 126 -13.50 -10.70 -2.74
N ALA A 127 -12.43 -9.99 -2.46
CA ALA A 127 -12.37 -9.04 -1.35
C ALA A 127 -13.48 -7.97 -1.47
N VAL A 128 -13.65 -7.35 -2.65
CA VAL A 128 -14.72 -6.37 -2.86
C VAL A 128 -16.10 -7.01 -2.78
N GLU A 129 -16.29 -8.16 -3.42
CA GLU A 129 -17.59 -8.82 -3.49
C GLU A 129 -18.10 -9.31 -2.13
N GLN A 130 -17.23 -9.93 -1.34
CA GLN A 130 -17.57 -10.52 -0.05
C GLN A 130 -17.69 -9.49 1.07
N THR A 131 -16.89 -8.41 1.03
CA THR A 131 -16.72 -7.49 2.16
C THR A 131 -17.09 -6.04 1.86
N GLY A 132 -17.16 -5.65 0.59
CA GLY A 132 -17.34 -4.26 0.18
C GLY A 132 -16.11 -3.38 0.38
N PHE A 133 -14.97 -3.93 0.81
CA PHE A 133 -13.71 -3.20 0.84
C PHE A 133 -13.05 -3.13 -0.52
N ILE A 134 -12.48 -1.97 -0.85
CA ILE A 134 -11.49 -1.84 -1.91
C ILE A 134 -10.10 -1.82 -1.27
N CYS A 135 -9.14 -2.46 -1.91
CA CYS A 135 -7.87 -2.79 -1.28
C CYS A 135 -6.72 -1.94 -1.82
N ALA A 136 -5.60 -1.99 -1.11
CA ALA A 136 -4.33 -1.41 -1.51
C ALA A 136 -3.38 -2.49 -2.01
N ASP A 137 -2.61 -2.21 -3.07
CA ASP A 137 -1.48 -3.04 -3.49
C ASP A 137 -0.22 -2.19 -3.75
N GLU A 138 0.95 -2.84 -3.74
CA GLU A 138 2.23 -2.20 -4.08
C GLU A 138 2.55 -2.40 -5.56
N MET A 139 2.69 -1.31 -6.30
CA MET A 139 3.11 -1.33 -7.70
C MET A 139 4.61 -1.64 -7.79
N LEU A 140 4.97 -2.92 -7.77
CA LEU A 140 6.36 -3.36 -7.99
C LEU A 140 6.73 -3.28 -9.47
N TYR A 141 5.79 -3.68 -10.34
CA TYR A 141 5.92 -3.60 -11.79
C TYR A 141 4.83 -2.69 -12.33
N PRO A 142 5.18 -1.55 -12.95
CA PRO A 142 4.21 -0.63 -13.54
C PRO A 142 3.23 -1.31 -14.50
N ASP A 143 3.72 -2.24 -15.33
CA ASP A 143 2.92 -3.01 -16.28
C ASP A 143 1.75 -3.80 -15.67
N ASN A 144 1.84 -4.13 -14.37
CA ASN A 144 0.83 -4.95 -13.71
C ASN A 144 -0.37 -4.14 -13.21
N TYR A 145 -0.25 -2.83 -13.08
CA TYR A 145 -1.32 -1.99 -12.55
C TYR A 145 -2.65 -2.18 -13.31
N GLN A 146 -2.61 -2.25 -14.64
CA GLN A 146 -3.81 -2.38 -15.48
C GLN A 146 -4.61 -3.68 -15.28
N TYR A 147 -4.03 -4.72 -14.68
CA TYR A 147 -4.80 -5.94 -14.33
C TYR A 147 -5.75 -5.72 -13.17
N LEU A 148 -5.54 -4.65 -12.37
CA LEU A 148 -6.24 -4.31 -11.14
C LEU A 148 -6.78 -2.88 -11.11
N ASP A 149 -6.60 -2.08 -12.16
CA ASP A 149 -6.93 -0.66 -12.18
C ASP A 149 -8.42 -0.37 -11.94
N ASP A 150 -9.30 -1.34 -12.20
CA ASP A 150 -10.73 -1.31 -11.95
C ASP A 150 -11.15 -1.80 -10.55
N LEU A 151 -10.20 -2.20 -9.69
CA LEU A 151 -10.45 -2.80 -8.37
C LEU A 151 -9.76 -2.07 -7.22
N LEU A 152 -8.56 -1.51 -7.46
CA LEU A 152 -7.76 -0.89 -6.39
C LEU A 152 -8.34 0.43 -5.90
N GLY A 153 -8.22 0.66 -4.60
CA GLY A 153 -8.54 1.94 -3.95
C GLY A 153 -7.32 2.79 -3.63
N TYR A 154 -6.15 2.17 -3.57
CA TYR A 154 -4.91 2.80 -3.20
C TYR A 154 -3.72 2.04 -3.80
N VAL A 155 -2.67 2.76 -4.19
CA VAL A 155 -1.43 2.18 -4.71
C VAL A 155 -0.24 2.71 -3.91
N ALA A 156 0.70 1.84 -3.54
CA ALA A 156 1.98 2.25 -2.99
C ALA A 156 3.11 2.04 -4.00
N VAL A 157 4.04 2.98 -4.05
CA VAL A 157 5.34 2.82 -4.72
C VAL A 157 6.40 2.54 -3.67
N GLY A 158 7.05 1.40 -3.78
CA GLY A 158 8.01 0.90 -2.81
C GLY A 158 9.30 1.73 -2.72
N ALA A 159 10.01 1.62 -1.58
CA ALA A 159 11.24 2.35 -1.32
C ALA A 159 12.39 2.05 -2.31
N ARG A 160 12.35 0.89 -2.98
CA ARG A 160 13.34 0.52 -4.01
C ARG A 160 12.95 0.97 -5.41
N SER A 161 11.69 1.37 -5.58
CA SER A 161 11.08 1.74 -6.87
C SER A 161 10.89 3.25 -7.03
N VAL A 162 10.86 4.01 -5.94
CA VAL A 162 10.52 5.44 -5.92
C VAL A 162 11.46 6.33 -6.75
N GLU A 163 12.68 5.86 -7.00
CA GLU A 163 13.65 6.56 -7.87
C GLU A 163 13.48 6.23 -9.35
N ASN A 164 12.78 5.14 -9.67
CA ASN A 164 12.61 4.70 -11.03
C ASN A 164 11.64 5.60 -11.81
N GLN A 165 12.08 6.04 -13.00
CA GLN A 165 11.32 6.98 -13.84
C GLN A 165 9.96 6.41 -14.25
N GLU A 166 9.92 5.14 -14.66
CA GLU A 166 8.69 4.51 -15.14
C GLU A 166 7.61 4.45 -14.05
N HIS A 167 7.98 4.19 -12.78
CA HIS A 167 7.04 4.21 -11.66
C HIS A 167 6.46 5.61 -11.43
N ARG A 168 7.26 6.67 -11.55
CA ARG A 168 6.81 8.06 -11.41
C ARG A 168 5.86 8.46 -12.52
N LEU A 169 6.20 8.11 -13.77
CA LEU A 169 5.37 8.38 -14.95
C LEU A 169 4.06 7.59 -14.90
N THR A 170 4.10 6.29 -14.57
CA THR A 170 2.89 5.49 -14.40
C THR A 170 2.00 6.06 -13.30
N ALA A 171 2.58 6.44 -12.15
CA ALA A 171 1.83 7.05 -11.05
C ALA A 171 1.08 8.32 -11.45
N SER A 172 1.60 9.09 -12.42
CA SER A 172 0.94 10.30 -12.94
C SER A 172 -0.35 10.00 -13.71
N GLY A 173 -0.52 8.78 -14.21
CA GLY A 173 -1.72 8.33 -14.93
C GLY A 173 -2.68 7.49 -14.08
N ILE A 174 -2.37 7.23 -12.80
CA ILE A 174 -3.22 6.44 -11.89
C ILE A 174 -4.32 7.32 -11.31
N GLU A 175 -5.57 6.84 -11.32
CA GLU A 175 -6.72 7.60 -10.83
C GLU A 175 -6.90 7.57 -9.31
N VAL A 176 -6.31 6.59 -8.61
CA VAL A 176 -6.42 6.47 -7.14
C VAL A 176 -5.26 7.15 -6.44
N PRO A 177 -5.36 7.45 -5.14
CA PRO A 177 -4.23 7.96 -4.37
C PRO A 177 -3.01 7.04 -4.44
N VAL A 178 -1.84 7.64 -4.71
CA VAL A 178 -0.56 6.92 -4.81
C VAL A 178 0.39 7.42 -3.73
N GLY A 179 0.80 6.52 -2.84
CA GLY A 179 1.79 6.79 -1.81
C GLY A 179 3.21 6.49 -2.29
N MET A 180 4.08 7.49 -2.25
CA MET A 180 5.51 7.36 -2.55
C MET A 180 6.26 7.09 -1.25
N LYS A 181 6.80 5.88 -1.07
CA LYS A 181 7.67 5.60 0.10
C LYS A 181 8.98 6.36 -0.03
N ASN A 182 9.48 6.91 1.08
CA ASN A 182 10.87 7.40 1.06
C ASN A 182 11.81 6.25 0.67
N PRO A 183 12.90 6.52 -0.08
CA PRO A 183 13.87 5.50 -0.46
C PRO A 183 14.52 4.85 0.76
N THR A 184 15.17 3.71 0.57
CA THR A 184 15.86 3.01 1.65
C THR A 184 16.96 3.83 2.33
N SER A 185 17.54 4.78 1.59
CA SER A 185 18.52 5.77 2.12
C SER A 185 17.90 6.79 3.08
N GLY A 186 16.59 7.00 3.03
CA GLY A 186 15.90 8.02 3.84
C GLY A 186 15.87 9.42 3.24
N ASP A 187 16.31 9.61 2.01
CA ASP A 187 16.36 10.93 1.37
C ASP A 187 14.95 11.44 1.03
N TYR A 188 14.50 12.46 1.76
CA TYR A 188 13.21 13.11 1.53
C TYR A 188 13.14 13.83 0.19
N SER A 189 14.27 14.38 -0.31
CA SER A 189 14.26 15.09 -1.58
C SER A 189 13.90 14.18 -2.76
N VAL A 190 14.38 12.94 -2.73
CA VAL A 190 14.04 11.90 -3.71
C VAL A 190 12.55 11.58 -3.69
N MET A 191 11.99 11.37 -2.51
CA MET A 191 10.55 11.12 -2.34
C MET A 191 9.70 12.30 -2.82
N MET A 192 10.08 13.53 -2.44
CA MET A 192 9.35 14.73 -2.85
C MET A 192 9.44 14.98 -4.37
N ASN A 193 10.59 14.70 -4.99
CA ASN A 193 10.73 14.76 -6.44
C ASN A 193 9.87 13.70 -7.15
N ALA A 194 9.71 12.50 -6.56
CA ALA A 194 8.82 11.48 -7.08
C ALA A 194 7.33 11.92 -7.02
N ILE A 195 6.93 12.56 -5.91
CA ILE A 195 5.58 13.13 -5.76
C ILE A 195 5.35 14.23 -6.78
N LEU A 196 6.31 15.17 -6.92
CA LEU A 196 6.23 16.26 -7.87
C LEU A 196 6.09 15.74 -9.30
N ALA A 197 6.95 14.80 -9.71
CA ALA A 197 6.89 14.19 -11.03
C ALA A 197 5.53 13.52 -11.29
N ALA A 198 5.01 12.75 -10.33
CA ALA A 198 3.73 12.08 -10.48
C ALA A 198 2.52 13.05 -10.48
N GLN A 199 2.65 14.27 -9.95
CA GLN A 199 1.58 15.28 -10.02
C GLN A 199 1.56 16.07 -11.34
N HIS A 200 2.59 15.91 -12.20
CA HIS A 200 2.65 16.59 -13.50
C HIS A 200 2.17 15.68 -14.64
N PRO A 201 1.66 16.27 -15.74
CA PRO A 201 1.35 15.52 -16.95
C PRO A 201 2.64 15.08 -17.67
N HIS A 202 2.58 13.91 -18.32
CA HIS A 202 3.69 13.33 -19.06
C HIS A 202 3.24 12.66 -20.35
N THR A 203 4.16 12.58 -21.31
CA THR A 203 4.07 11.70 -22.48
C THR A 203 5.17 10.65 -22.38
N PHE A 204 4.81 9.38 -22.42
CA PHE A 204 5.77 8.29 -22.26
C PHE A 204 5.29 6.99 -22.92
N ILE A 205 6.19 6.01 -23.01
CA ILE A 205 5.85 4.67 -23.50
C ILE A 205 5.35 3.82 -22.34
N TYR A 206 4.12 3.32 -22.48
CA TYR A 206 3.54 2.38 -21.52
C TYR A 206 2.95 1.17 -22.25
N ARG A 207 3.48 -0.03 -21.99
CA ARG A 207 3.04 -1.29 -22.60
C ARG A 207 3.00 -1.26 -24.14
N GLY A 208 3.96 -0.60 -24.76
CA GLY A 208 4.04 -0.47 -26.23
C GLY A 208 3.14 0.61 -26.84
N TRP A 209 2.51 1.45 -26.00
CA TRP A 209 1.72 2.61 -26.43
C TRP A 209 2.44 3.91 -26.07
N GLU A 210 2.32 4.92 -26.91
CA GLU A 210 2.55 6.30 -26.49
C GLU A 210 1.31 6.76 -25.72
N VAL A 211 1.50 7.16 -24.46
CA VAL A 211 0.43 7.59 -23.57
C VAL A 211 0.66 9.00 -23.06
N HIS A 212 -0.44 9.72 -22.81
CA HIS A 212 -0.45 11.02 -22.15
C HIS A 212 -1.13 10.87 -20.80
N SER A 213 -0.46 11.27 -19.72
CA SER A 213 -1.05 11.36 -18.38
C SER A 213 -1.36 12.80 -18.02
N GLU A 214 -2.34 13.01 -17.15
CA GLU A 214 -2.77 14.35 -16.69
C GLU A 214 -2.11 14.78 -15.37
N GLY A 215 -1.36 13.89 -14.74
CA GLY A 215 -0.85 14.07 -13.39
C GLY A 215 -1.85 13.61 -12.32
N ASN A 216 -1.34 13.03 -11.24
CA ASN A 216 -2.14 12.53 -10.12
C ASN A 216 -2.04 13.47 -8.92
N PRO A 217 -3.05 14.32 -8.67
CA PRO A 217 -3.03 15.30 -7.58
C PRO A 217 -3.10 14.67 -6.18
N HIS A 218 -3.34 13.37 -6.08
CA HIS A 218 -3.43 12.63 -4.82
C HIS A 218 -2.16 11.81 -4.50
N THR A 219 -1.07 12.07 -5.26
CA THR A 219 0.24 11.48 -4.93
C THR A 219 0.80 12.14 -3.68
N HIS A 220 1.26 11.34 -2.72
CA HIS A 220 1.64 11.79 -1.38
C HIS A 220 2.80 10.96 -0.78
N ALA A 221 3.32 11.38 0.37
CA ALA A 221 4.43 10.73 1.06
C ALA A 221 4.00 9.51 1.87
N ILE A 222 4.86 8.47 1.90
CA ILE A 222 4.82 7.41 2.92
C ILE A 222 6.16 7.39 3.64
N LEU A 223 6.15 7.60 4.97
CA LEU A 223 7.33 7.50 5.82
C LEU A 223 7.46 6.08 6.38
N ARG A 224 8.56 5.39 6.04
CA ARG A 224 8.80 3.98 6.40
C ARG A 224 10.10 3.74 7.16
N GLY A 225 10.77 4.81 7.61
CA GLY A 225 12.12 4.76 8.14
C GLY A 225 13.17 4.54 7.03
N SER A 226 14.42 4.42 7.42
CA SER A 226 15.56 4.25 6.50
C SER A 226 16.58 3.28 7.05
N THR A 227 17.54 2.90 6.22
CA THR A 227 18.68 2.09 6.61
C THR A 227 19.95 2.90 6.39
N ASN A 228 20.73 3.12 7.42
CA ASN A 228 21.98 3.84 7.31
C ASN A 228 23.10 3.00 6.64
N LYS A 229 24.25 3.63 6.37
CA LYS A 229 25.40 2.96 5.73
C LYS A 229 25.98 1.76 6.50
N HIS A 230 25.60 1.58 7.77
CA HIS A 230 26.01 0.44 8.60
C HIS A 230 24.94 -0.65 8.67
N GLY A 231 23.82 -0.51 7.93
CA GLY A 231 22.72 -1.48 7.94
C GLY A 231 21.71 -1.31 9.07
N ASN A 232 21.88 -0.30 9.94
CA ASN A 232 20.96 -0.05 11.05
C ASN A 232 19.74 0.73 10.60
N CYS A 233 18.57 0.37 11.14
CA CYS A 233 17.33 1.13 10.93
C CYS A 233 17.38 2.50 11.62
N GLN A 234 16.83 3.49 10.94
CA GLN A 234 16.60 4.84 11.44
C GLN A 234 15.11 5.16 11.25
N GLN A 235 14.46 5.57 12.31
CA GLN A 235 13.05 5.97 12.31
C GLN A 235 12.88 7.33 11.63
N ASN A 236 11.68 7.63 11.14
CA ASN A 236 11.34 8.93 10.57
C ASN A 236 9.87 9.33 10.81
N TYR A 237 9.32 8.98 11.97
CA TYR A 237 7.96 9.30 12.41
C TYR A 237 7.91 10.24 13.60
N HIS A 238 9.07 10.65 14.15
CA HIS A 238 9.11 11.56 15.29
C HIS A 238 8.61 12.95 14.93
N TYR A 239 8.33 13.75 15.93
CA TYR A 239 7.83 15.11 15.76
C TYR A 239 8.68 15.93 14.79
N GLU A 240 10.00 15.91 14.96
CA GLU A 240 10.96 16.65 14.12
C GLU A 240 10.98 16.17 12.68
N ASP A 241 10.78 14.87 12.44
CA ASP A 241 10.70 14.30 11.10
C ASP A 241 9.42 14.76 10.38
N LEU A 242 8.30 14.78 11.12
CA LEU A 242 7.01 15.23 10.59
C LEU A 242 7.02 16.76 10.33
N VAL A 243 7.62 17.55 11.20
CA VAL A 243 7.82 19.00 10.99
C VAL A 243 8.68 19.23 9.75
N ARG A 244 9.81 18.51 9.63
CA ARG A 244 10.65 18.58 8.45
C ARG A 244 9.89 18.25 7.17
N LEU A 245 9.01 17.26 7.20
CA LEU A 245 8.17 16.92 6.04
C LEU A 245 7.17 18.05 5.72
N CYS A 246 6.57 18.70 6.73
CA CYS A 246 5.76 19.90 6.50
C CYS A 246 6.55 20.98 5.77
N ASP A 247 7.78 21.26 6.22
CA ASP A 247 8.65 22.27 5.60
C ASP A 247 8.99 21.91 4.13
N PHE A 248 9.19 20.62 3.84
CA PHE A 248 9.38 20.15 2.46
C PHE A 248 8.15 20.36 1.57
N TYR A 249 6.95 20.17 2.11
CA TYR A 249 5.71 20.45 1.38
C TYR A 249 5.48 21.95 1.21
N ASP A 250 5.71 22.75 2.25
CA ASP A 250 5.55 24.20 2.20
C ASP A 250 6.52 24.87 1.20
N ALA A 251 7.70 24.28 1.00
CA ALA A 251 8.68 24.75 0.02
C ALA A 251 8.34 24.39 -1.44
N ARG A 252 7.25 23.66 -1.69
CA ARG A 252 6.85 23.14 -3.02
C ARG A 252 5.37 23.38 -3.25
N GLU A 253 5.01 23.76 -4.48
CA GLU A 253 3.62 23.93 -4.90
C GLU A 253 2.97 22.58 -5.25
N LEU A 254 2.88 21.68 -4.25
CA LEU A 254 2.27 20.35 -4.41
C LEU A 254 0.78 20.41 -4.07
N LYS A 255 -0.04 19.67 -4.86
CA LYS A 255 -1.47 19.53 -4.59
C LYS A 255 -1.70 18.52 -3.46
N ASN A 256 -2.72 18.75 -2.65
CA ASN A 256 -3.20 17.84 -1.60
C ASN A 256 -2.06 17.26 -0.72
N PRO A 257 -1.26 18.10 -0.02
CA PRO A 257 -0.19 17.61 0.86
C PRO A 257 -0.71 16.55 1.82
N GLY A 258 0.00 15.42 1.90
CA GLY A 258 -0.42 14.32 2.77
C GLY A 258 0.72 13.36 3.12
N VAL A 259 0.60 12.72 4.27
CA VAL A 259 1.50 11.65 4.71
C VAL A 259 0.72 10.47 5.26
N ILE A 260 1.14 9.29 4.86
CA ILE A 260 0.85 8.01 5.53
C ILE A 260 2.10 7.61 6.30
N VAL A 261 1.97 7.27 7.57
CA VAL A 261 3.09 6.74 8.35
C VAL A 261 3.02 5.22 8.34
N ASP A 262 4.02 4.59 7.71
CA ASP A 262 4.23 3.15 7.75
C ASP A 262 4.88 2.81 9.10
N THR A 263 4.13 2.17 9.97
CA THR A 263 4.50 1.90 11.35
C THR A 263 5.41 0.68 11.50
N ASN A 264 5.61 -0.09 10.44
CA ASN A 264 6.52 -1.23 10.41
C ASN A 264 7.88 -0.86 9.77
N HIS A 265 8.51 -1.78 9.07
CA HIS A 265 9.82 -1.64 8.42
C HIS A 265 10.89 -1.06 9.37
N CYS A 266 11.61 -0.01 8.96
CA CYS A 266 12.63 0.61 9.81
C CYS A 266 12.05 1.48 10.93
N ASN A 267 10.80 1.90 10.83
CA ASN A 267 10.15 2.66 11.90
C ASN A 267 9.98 1.81 13.18
N SER A 268 9.67 0.52 13.04
CA SER A 268 9.56 -0.43 14.16
C SER A 268 10.80 -1.31 14.33
N ASN A 269 11.84 -1.12 13.51
CA ASN A 269 12.94 -2.09 13.40
C ASN A 269 12.44 -3.52 13.09
N LYS A 270 11.34 -3.62 12.32
CA LYS A 270 10.60 -4.86 12.00
C LYS A 270 10.05 -5.62 13.20
N ASN A 271 9.91 -4.98 14.35
CA ASN A 271 9.19 -5.52 15.49
C ASN A 271 7.70 -5.13 15.38
N PRO A 272 6.78 -6.07 15.09
CA PRO A 272 5.37 -5.74 14.88
C PRO A 272 4.70 -5.18 16.14
N PHE A 273 5.21 -5.49 17.33
CA PHE A 273 4.64 -5.02 18.60
C PHE A 273 4.94 -3.54 18.90
N GLU A 274 5.87 -2.91 18.16
CA GLU A 274 6.14 -1.48 18.24
C GLU A 274 5.12 -0.63 17.44
N GLN A 275 4.40 -1.23 16.49
CA GLN A 275 3.48 -0.50 15.63
C GLN A 275 2.42 0.30 16.41
N PRO A 276 1.77 -0.24 17.47
CA PRO A 276 0.81 0.54 18.27
C PRO A 276 1.44 1.78 18.91
N ARG A 277 2.61 1.65 19.52
CA ARG A 277 3.32 2.79 20.14
C ARG A 277 3.60 3.89 19.11
N ILE A 278 4.08 3.51 17.92
CA ILE A 278 4.40 4.46 16.84
C ILE A 278 3.15 5.23 16.40
N VAL A 279 2.01 4.54 16.26
CA VAL A 279 0.73 5.19 15.94
C VAL A 279 0.41 6.29 16.97
N PHE A 280 0.52 5.99 18.26
CA PHE A 280 0.19 6.94 19.33
C PHE A 280 1.18 8.09 19.43
N ASP A 281 2.46 7.87 19.18
CA ASP A 281 3.48 8.92 19.10
C ASP A 281 3.17 9.92 17.97
N VAL A 282 2.76 9.41 16.80
CA VAL A 282 2.37 10.26 15.65
C VAL A 282 1.07 11.01 15.94
N LEU A 283 0.05 10.37 16.53
CA LEU A 283 -1.20 11.03 16.92
C LEU A 283 -0.95 12.11 17.99
N HIS A 284 -0.04 11.84 18.94
CA HIS A 284 0.38 12.84 19.91
C HIS A 284 1.01 14.06 19.22
N SER A 285 1.94 13.85 18.30
CA SER A 285 2.57 14.91 17.51
C SER A 285 1.55 15.72 16.70
N ALA A 286 0.56 15.04 16.08
CA ALA A 286 -0.51 15.69 15.33
C ALA A 286 -1.46 16.52 16.20
N ARG A 287 -1.64 16.16 17.48
CA ARG A 287 -2.39 16.99 18.45
C ARG A 287 -1.61 18.22 18.87
N HIS A 288 -0.29 18.13 18.88
CA HIS A 288 0.58 19.23 19.31
C HIS A 288 0.82 20.27 18.21
N ASP A 289 0.90 19.86 16.94
CA ASP A 289 1.14 20.75 15.78
C ASP A 289 0.03 20.61 14.72
N SER A 290 -0.64 21.73 14.44
CA SER A 290 -1.73 21.81 13.47
C SER A 290 -1.29 21.52 12.02
N ARG A 291 -0.04 21.78 11.65
CA ARG A 291 0.53 21.46 10.33
C ARG A 291 0.64 19.93 10.18
N ILE A 292 1.16 19.25 11.22
CA ILE A 292 1.22 17.79 11.25
C ILE A 292 -0.19 17.19 11.19
N LYS A 293 -1.14 17.74 11.97
CA LYS A 293 -2.55 17.31 11.95
C LYS A 293 -3.16 17.41 10.55
N LYS A 294 -2.90 18.49 9.83
CA LYS A 294 -3.40 18.69 8.46
C LYS A 294 -2.75 17.74 7.45
N LEU A 295 -1.43 17.48 7.63
CA LEU A 295 -0.63 16.65 6.75
C LEU A 295 -0.94 15.17 6.93
N LEU A 296 -1.18 14.70 8.16
CA LEU A 296 -1.44 13.29 8.47
C LEU A 296 -2.75 12.84 7.83
N LYS A 297 -2.67 11.87 6.92
CA LYS A 297 -3.83 11.25 6.26
C LYS A 297 -4.11 9.84 6.78
N GLY A 298 -3.18 9.23 7.47
CA GLY A 298 -3.39 7.91 8.06
C GLY A 298 -2.12 7.12 8.32
N PHE A 299 -2.31 5.81 8.48
CA PHE A 299 -1.26 4.86 8.83
C PHE A 299 -1.25 3.67 7.89
N MET A 300 -0.07 3.04 7.77
CA MET A 300 0.10 1.74 7.14
C MET A 300 0.63 0.76 8.20
N ILE A 301 -0.13 -0.33 8.44
CA ILE A 301 0.13 -1.31 9.51
C ILE A 301 0.25 -2.70 8.91
N GLU A 302 1.32 -3.42 9.23
CA GLU A 302 1.46 -4.82 8.87
C GLU A 302 0.83 -5.70 9.96
N SER A 303 -0.29 -6.31 9.60
CA SER A 303 -1.12 -7.12 10.47
C SER A 303 -1.66 -8.35 9.73
N TYR A 304 -1.81 -9.45 10.46
CA TYR A 304 -2.42 -10.67 9.94
C TYR A 304 -3.24 -11.36 11.05
N ILE A 305 -3.61 -12.64 10.85
CA ILE A 305 -4.40 -13.37 11.85
C ILE A 305 -3.54 -13.70 13.08
N GLU A 306 -2.31 -14.21 12.85
CA GLU A 306 -1.38 -14.61 13.90
C GLU A 306 -0.20 -13.65 14.02
N ASP A 307 0.31 -13.50 15.24
CA ASP A 307 1.49 -12.68 15.51
C ASP A 307 2.76 -13.23 14.86
N GLY A 308 3.62 -12.31 14.41
CA GLY A 308 4.97 -12.61 13.95
C GLY A 308 5.02 -13.15 12.53
N ASN A 309 5.96 -14.04 12.27
CA ASN A 309 6.14 -14.68 10.98
C ASN A 309 6.60 -16.14 11.12
N GLN A 310 6.58 -16.85 10.01
CA GLN A 310 6.98 -18.26 9.88
C GLN A 310 7.77 -18.48 8.60
N LYS A 311 8.44 -19.63 8.49
CA LYS A 311 9.04 -20.07 7.22
C LYS A 311 7.97 -20.68 6.31
N ILE A 312 8.21 -20.63 5.00
CA ILE A 312 7.39 -21.35 4.02
C ILE A 312 7.37 -22.84 4.40
N GLY A 313 6.18 -23.42 4.47
CA GLY A 313 5.98 -24.83 4.81
C GLY A 313 5.74 -25.15 6.30
N GLU A 314 5.86 -24.18 7.22
CA GLU A 314 5.49 -24.39 8.65
C GLU A 314 3.97 -24.52 8.88
N GLY A 315 3.14 -23.99 7.98
CA GLY A 315 1.71 -24.31 7.89
C GLY A 315 0.78 -23.63 8.90
N THR A 316 1.24 -22.70 9.74
CA THR A 316 0.35 -21.95 10.63
C THR A 316 -0.55 -21.04 9.81
N TYR A 317 -1.87 -21.25 9.91
CA TYR A 317 -2.86 -20.47 9.18
C TYR A 317 -2.84 -19.00 9.59
N GLY A 318 -2.84 -18.11 8.61
CA GLY A 318 -2.88 -16.65 8.84
C GLY A 318 -1.64 -16.07 9.52
N LYS A 319 -0.48 -16.76 9.44
CA LYS A 319 0.81 -16.25 9.92
C LYS A 319 1.70 -15.87 8.74
N SER A 320 2.26 -14.67 8.76
CA SER A 320 3.06 -14.13 7.67
C SER A 320 4.26 -15.02 7.31
N ILE A 321 4.51 -15.23 6.02
CA ILE A 321 5.71 -15.91 5.50
C ILE A 321 6.81 -14.93 5.05
N THR A 322 6.63 -13.63 5.36
CA THR A 322 7.58 -12.56 5.03
C THR A 322 7.92 -11.76 6.29
N ASP A 323 7.78 -10.43 6.34
CA ASP A 323 8.07 -9.68 7.54
C ASP A 323 7.01 -9.97 8.64
N PRO A 324 7.38 -9.95 9.93
CA PRO A 324 6.45 -10.25 11.02
C PRO A 324 5.31 -9.23 11.09
N CYS A 325 4.10 -9.73 11.37
CA CYS A 325 2.86 -8.97 11.46
C CYS A 325 2.30 -8.94 12.89
N LEU A 326 1.51 -7.91 13.19
CA LEU A 326 0.69 -7.84 14.39
C LEU A 326 -0.51 -8.78 14.23
N GLY A 327 -0.80 -9.62 15.23
CA GLY A 327 -1.91 -10.56 15.20
C GLY A 327 -3.28 -9.87 15.38
N TRP A 328 -4.36 -10.61 15.08
CA TRP A 328 -5.71 -10.07 15.01
C TRP A 328 -6.19 -9.39 16.29
N GLU A 329 -6.06 -10.03 17.44
CA GLU A 329 -6.57 -9.48 18.71
C GLU A 329 -5.97 -8.12 19.04
N LYS A 330 -4.65 -7.97 18.81
CA LYS A 330 -3.94 -6.70 19.01
C LYS A 330 -4.32 -5.67 17.96
N THR A 331 -4.58 -6.12 16.74
CA THR A 331 -5.00 -5.28 15.62
C THR A 331 -6.38 -4.69 15.88
N GLU A 332 -7.37 -5.51 16.22
CA GLU A 332 -8.72 -5.04 16.53
C GLU A 332 -8.71 -4.03 17.67
N LYS A 333 -8.00 -4.33 18.76
CA LYS A 333 -7.82 -3.41 19.88
C LYS A 333 -7.20 -2.08 19.44
N LEU A 334 -6.12 -2.14 18.63
CA LEU A 334 -5.42 -0.95 18.13
C LEU A 334 -6.35 -0.06 17.31
N ILE A 335 -7.20 -0.64 16.44
CA ILE A 335 -8.11 0.14 15.60
C ILE A 335 -9.11 0.92 16.47
N TYR A 336 -9.67 0.29 17.52
CA TYR A 336 -10.57 0.98 18.44
C TYR A 336 -9.84 2.06 19.23
N GLU A 337 -8.65 1.79 19.73
CA GLU A 337 -7.84 2.77 20.46
C GLU A 337 -7.46 3.99 19.58
N ILE A 338 -7.18 3.77 18.28
CA ILE A 338 -7.00 4.88 17.32
C ILE A 338 -8.28 5.70 17.20
N ALA A 339 -9.42 5.04 17.01
CA ALA A 339 -10.71 5.71 16.88
C ALA A 339 -11.07 6.54 18.13
N ASP A 340 -10.75 6.05 19.33
CA ASP A 340 -11.00 6.76 20.58
C ASP A 340 -10.14 8.03 20.71
N GLN A 341 -9.03 8.12 20.00
CA GLN A 341 -8.12 9.27 20.03
C GLN A 341 -8.41 10.33 18.94
N LEU A 342 -9.28 10.03 17.98
CA LEU A 342 -9.73 10.94 16.93
C LEU A 342 -11.05 11.61 17.29
#